data_450d09e6f3871fc23d8e6b7bc3fef5a4
#
_entry.id   450d09e6f3871fc23d8e6b7bc3fef5a4
#
_cell.length_a   1.000
_cell.length_b   1.000
_cell.length_c   1.000
_cell.angle_alpha   90.00
_cell.angle_beta   90.00
_cell.angle_gamma   90.00
#
_symmetry.space_group_name_H-M   'P 1'
#
loop_
_entity.id
_entity.type
_entity.pdbx_description
1 polymer ?
#
loop_
_entity_poly.entity_id
_entity_poly.type
_entity_poly.pdbx_seq_one_letter_code
_entity_poly.pdbx_strand_id
1 'polypeptide(L)'
;MKVVSIASEVASIHKTGGLGDVVRDLALELRKNDVEIDVLIPMYSHLVNEENMRNKIWDGTINFARELRQVSLYMVRIPNTDINCYMIYEPKIISNNSCNDVARYGLLSKVVVKLLIDKIITCDLLHLHDWHLGLLPLIAKHEGLLIPTLLTIHNVLFQGDTEPTILDDLGIKWDYLPELLWDVQDGDLNFLMQGIIHSDYVTTVSPTYKNEILSEPSAGGMSSALINKNDKFSGILNGIDINVWNPENDFFLDSKFNISNYREGKGSARNQLSNSLKKKIEEDDILLSYIGRADSRQKGIGLILDAVNNMGLLNSNLRLVMLTEGDDQLENQIIQTANRFDRMDAFIKFDDQLAHVLYAASDMSLIPSWYEPCGLVQMMAMRYGSVPIARATGGLIDTIDDKVNGYLFEQFEARSLLESIKIAEEKFRLANEWDEIVKNCMVHNWSWENSAREYKALYTRMIEKNSC
;
A
#
# COMPACT_ATOMS: atom_id res chain seq x y z
N MET A 1 11.34 -21.94 8.83
CA MET A 1 12.09 -20.92 8.07
C MET A 1 11.98 -19.60 8.80
N LYS A 2 13.05 -18.81 8.79
CA LYS A 2 13.10 -17.49 9.41
C LYS A 2 13.25 -16.41 8.34
N VAL A 3 12.34 -15.44 8.30
CA VAL A 3 12.31 -14.33 7.33
C VAL A 3 12.49 -13.01 8.06
N VAL A 4 13.25 -12.09 7.48
CA VAL A 4 13.26 -10.69 7.91
C VAL A 4 12.63 -9.85 6.80
N SER A 5 11.47 -9.25 7.12
CA SER A 5 10.75 -8.32 6.25
C SER A 5 11.25 -6.90 6.50
N ILE A 6 11.79 -6.23 5.47
CA ILE A 6 12.41 -4.92 5.61
C ILE A 6 11.61 -3.90 4.79
N ALA A 7 11.14 -2.85 5.44
CA ALA A 7 10.30 -1.84 4.83
C ALA A 7 10.60 -0.44 5.37
N SER A 8 10.04 0.58 4.72
CA SER A 8 10.07 1.95 5.24
C SER A 8 9.12 2.15 6.42
N GLU A 9 8.06 1.34 6.51
CA GLU A 9 6.99 1.50 7.50
C GLU A 9 6.35 0.16 7.89
N VAL A 10 5.75 0.12 9.08
CA VAL A 10 4.90 -0.97 9.55
C VAL A 10 3.77 -0.39 10.41
N ALA A 11 2.54 -0.81 10.14
CA ALA A 11 1.37 -0.33 10.90
C ALA A 11 1.50 -0.61 12.40
N SER A 12 0.90 0.24 13.21
CA SER A 12 0.98 0.28 14.68
C SER A 12 2.31 0.78 15.27
N ILE A 13 3.36 1.01 14.45
CA ILE A 13 4.62 1.66 14.89
C ILE A 13 4.83 2.95 14.10
N HIS A 14 4.91 2.86 12.79
CA HIS A 14 5.01 3.99 11.87
C HIS A 14 4.29 3.66 10.58
N LYS A 15 3.37 4.51 10.16
CA LYS A 15 2.56 4.33 8.95
C LYS A 15 2.35 5.67 8.26
N THR A 16 2.59 5.70 6.96
CA THR A 16 2.32 6.85 6.08
C THR A 16 1.37 6.46 4.94
N GLY A 17 1.24 5.18 4.64
CA GLY A 17 0.42 4.67 3.55
C GLY A 17 -0.04 3.23 3.76
N GLY A 18 -0.54 2.62 2.70
CA GLY A 18 -1.00 1.23 2.72
C GLY A 18 0.11 0.19 2.86
N LEU A 19 1.37 0.58 2.62
CA LEU A 19 2.51 -0.31 2.77
C LEU A 19 2.64 -0.81 4.22
N GLY A 20 2.44 0.09 5.18
CA GLY A 20 2.51 -0.29 6.61
C GLY A 20 1.50 -1.38 6.98
N ASP A 21 0.27 -1.30 6.45
CA ASP A 21 -0.74 -2.34 6.66
C ASP A 21 -0.29 -3.67 6.02
N VAL A 22 0.16 -3.63 4.78
CA VAL A 22 0.63 -4.83 4.05
C VAL A 22 1.76 -5.53 4.82
N VAL A 23 2.78 -4.79 5.26
CA VAL A 23 3.93 -5.36 5.99
C VAL A 23 3.49 -6.03 7.29
N ARG A 24 2.62 -5.36 8.06
CA ARG A 24 2.10 -5.90 9.32
C ARG A 24 1.21 -7.12 9.10
N ASP A 25 0.23 -7.00 8.23
CA ASP A 25 -0.84 -7.99 8.10
C ASP A 25 -0.36 -9.26 7.40
N LEU A 26 0.53 -9.12 6.40
CA LEU A 26 1.22 -10.25 5.80
C LEU A 26 2.09 -10.98 6.83
N ALA A 27 2.85 -10.24 7.66
CA ALA A 27 3.67 -10.85 8.70
C ALA A 27 2.82 -11.62 9.73
N LEU A 28 1.68 -11.07 10.14
CA LEU A 28 0.73 -11.74 11.03
C LEU A 28 0.20 -13.05 10.42
N GLU A 29 -0.17 -13.04 9.16
CA GLU A 29 -0.72 -14.22 8.53
C GLU A 29 0.35 -15.29 8.22
N LEU A 30 1.56 -14.87 7.85
CA LEU A 30 2.71 -15.77 7.71
C LEU A 30 3.06 -16.46 9.03
N ARG A 31 2.96 -15.74 10.15
CA ARG A 31 3.19 -16.29 11.48
C ARG A 31 2.21 -17.41 11.82
N LYS A 32 0.92 -17.25 11.47
CA LYS A 32 -0.10 -18.32 11.61
C LYS A 32 0.20 -19.52 10.73
N ASN A 33 0.94 -19.34 9.68
CA ASN A 33 1.39 -20.37 8.73
C ASN A 33 2.79 -20.93 9.05
N ASP A 34 3.26 -20.87 10.31
CA ASP A 34 4.54 -21.41 10.79
C ASP A 34 5.79 -20.79 10.10
N VAL A 35 5.70 -19.55 9.64
CA VAL A 35 6.86 -18.77 9.20
C VAL A 35 7.33 -17.91 10.36
N GLU A 36 8.55 -18.11 10.84
CA GLU A 36 9.17 -17.19 11.78
C GLU A 36 9.53 -15.92 11.01
N ILE A 37 8.86 -14.81 11.33
CA ILE A 37 9.05 -13.54 10.63
C ILE A 37 9.25 -12.41 11.64
N ASP A 38 10.28 -11.62 11.40
CA ASP A 38 10.56 -10.36 12.10
C ASP A 38 10.50 -9.21 11.08
N VAL A 39 10.18 -8.00 11.53
CA VAL A 39 10.14 -6.80 10.68
C VAL A 39 11.33 -5.89 11.02
N LEU A 40 11.85 -5.15 10.04
CA LEU A 40 12.90 -4.16 10.24
C LEU A 40 12.52 -2.86 9.53
N ILE A 41 12.59 -1.72 10.25
CA ILE A 41 12.32 -0.37 9.74
C ILE A 41 13.38 0.64 10.19
N PRO A 42 13.48 1.82 9.55
CA PRO A 42 14.21 2.95 10.11
C PRO A 42 13.57 3.42 11.42
N MET A 43 14.39 3.82 12.40
CA MET A 43 13.90 4.49 13.58
C MET A 43 13.77 6.00 13.33
N TYR A 44 12.62 6.43 12.84
CA TYR A 44 12.35 7.85 12.55
C TYR A 44 12.40 8.73 13.79
N SER A 45 12.59 10.04 13.64
CA SER A 45 12.79 10.96 14.75
C SER A 45 11.67 10.94 15.80
N HIS A 46 10.42 10.79 15.38
CA HIS A 46 9.27 10.71 16.30
C HIS A 46 9.22 9.40 17.11
N LEU A 47 9.94 8.35 16.66
CA LEU A 47 10.09 7.09 17.40
C LEU A 47 11.22 7.14 18.43
N VAL A 48 12.04 8.20 18.42
CA VAL A 48 13.14 8.40 19.36
C VAL A 48 12.58 8.94 20.68
N ASN A 49 12.21 8.06 21.59
CA ASN A 49 11.65 8.37 22.91
C ASN A 49 12.28 7.46 23.99
N GLU A 50 12.08 7.78 25.26
CA GLU A 50 12.70 7.05 26.38
C GLU A 50 12.33 5.56 26.39
N GLU A 51 11.11 5.20 26.03
CA GLU A 51 10.63 3.82 26.02
C GLU A 51 11.37 2.99 24.97
N ASN A 52 11.39 3.45 23.71
CA ASN A 52 12.06 2.78 22.63
C ASN A 52 13.58 2.70 22.84
N MET A 53 14.19 3.77 23.37
CA MET A 53 15.63 3.85 23.61
C MET A 53 16.12 2.89 24.73
N ARG A 54 15.23 2.36 25.57
CA ARG A 54 15.57 1.31 26.55
C ARG A 54 15.76 -0.07 25.93
N ASN A 55 15.24 -0.29 24.74
CA ASN A 55 15.21 -1.59 24.06
C ASN A 55 16.40 -1.77 23.10
N LYS A 56 17.54 -1.13 23.38
CA LYS A 56 18.76 -1.27 22.59
C LYS A 56 19.33 -2.68 22.74
N ILE A 57 19.66 -3.31 21.60
CA ILE A 57 20.24 -4.64 21.57
C ILE A 57 21.64 -4.69 20.96
N TRP A 58 22.04 -3.65 20.21
CA TRP A 58 23.37 -3.58 19.61
C TRP A 58 23.80 -2.13 19.35
N ASP A 59 25.13 -1.91 19.37
CA ASP A 59 25.81 -0.69 18.91
C ASP A 59 26.97 -1.04 18.01
N GLY A 60 27.24 -0.19 17.03
CA GLY A 60 28.39 -0.35 16.17
C GLY A 60 28.68 0.91 15.36
N THR A 61 29.71 0.80 14.53
CA THR A 61 30.11 1.86 13.62
C THR A 61 30.08 1.38 12.18
N ILE A 62 29.78 2.29 11.27
CA ILE A 62 29.79 2.04 9.83
C ILE A 62 30.39 3.24 9.10
N ASN A 63 31.17 2.97 8.06
CA ASN A 63 31.68 4.03 7.21
C ASN A 63 30.64 4.36 6.12
N PHE A 64 30.23 5.61 6.04
CA PHE A 64 29.32 6.13 5.01
C PHE A 64 29.69 7.58 4.70
N ALA A 65 29.80 7.92 3.42
CA ALA A 65 30.23 9.23 2.94
C ALA A 65 31.59 9.68 3.56
N ARG A 66 32.51 8.71 3.68
CA ARG A 66 33.87 8.88 4.29
C ARG A 66 33.87 9.29 5.76
N GLU A 67 32.72 9.20 6.44
CA GLU A 67 32.56 9.44 7.87
C GLU A 67 32.26 8.13 8.61
N LEU A 68 32.87 7.99 9.80
CA LEU A 68 32.53 6.89 10.71
C LEU A 68 31.28 7.27 11.51
N ARG A 69 30.18 6.57 11.30
CA ARG A 69 28.88 6.85 11.94
C ARG A 69 28.55 5.84 13.00
N GLN A 70 28.04 6.34 14.12
CA GLN A 70 27.51 5.50 15.19
C GLN A 70 26.11 5.05 14.82
N VAL A 71 25.88 3.75 14.89
CA VAL A 71 24.59 3.12 14.58
C VAL A 71 24.17 2.24 15.75
N SER A 72 22.90 2.26 16.09
CA SER A 72 22.32 1.41 17.13
C SER A 72 21.14 0.62 16.58
N LEU A 73 20.95 -0.58 17.11
CA LEU A 73 19.78 -1.43 16.81
C LEU A 73 18.91 -1.53 18.07
N TYR A 74 17.65 -1.28 17.89
CA TYR A 74 16.61 -1.42 18.89
C TYR A 74 15.63 -2.51 18.47
N MET A 75 14.97 -3.17 19.43
CA MET A 75 13.96 -4.17 19.17
C MET A 75 12.75 -3.92 20.05
N VAL A 76 11.60 -3.74 19.42
CA VAL A 76 10.30 -3.66 20.08
C VAL A 76 9.38 -4.75 19.52
N ARG A 77 8.25 -5.01 20.17
CA ARG A 77 7.20 -5.83 19.56
C ARG A 77 6.20 -4.95 18.84
N ILE A 78 5.73 -5.40 17.68
CA ILE A 78 4.57 -4.76 17.04
C ILE A 78 3.39 -4.91 18.02
N PRO A 79 2.71 -3.81 18.39
CA PRO A 79 1.61 -3.82 19.36
C PRO A 79 0.56 -4.90 19.07
N ASN A 80 0.16 -5.62 20.11
CA ASN A 80 -0.80 -6.73 20.07
C ASN A 80 -0.38 -7.93 19.21
N THR A 81 0.92 -8.15 19.02
CA THR A 81 1.46 -9.29 18.27
C THR A 81 2.66 -9.90 18.99
N ASP A 82 3.13 -11.07 18.52
CA ASP A 82 4.39 -11.69 18.91
C ASP A 82 5.55 -11.43 17.94
N ILE A 83 5.35 -10.50 16.97
CA ILE A 83 6.33 -10.17 15.94
C ILE A 83 7.29 -9.10 16.47
N ASN A 84 8.60 -9.37 16.37
CA ASN A 84 9.60 -8.37 16.69
C ASN A 84 9.73 -7.36 15.55
N CYS A 85 9.92 -6.09 15.93
CA CYS A 85 10.30 -5.03 15.01
C CYS A 85 11.67 -4.50 15.41
N TYR A 86 12.64 -4.70 14.54
CA TYR A 86 13.95 -4.09 14.63
C TYR A 86 13.89 -2.66 14.10
N MET A 87 14.50 -1.73 14.82
CA MET A 87 14.59 -0.32 14.44
C MET A 87 16.03 0.12 14.39
N ILE A 88 16.50 0.60 13.26
CA ILE A 88 17.87 1.10 13.07
C ILE A 88 17.89 2.60 13.31
N TYR A 89 18.72 3.01 14.28
CA TYR A 89 18.94 4.40 14.64
C TYR A 89 20.33 4.90 14.19
N GLU A 90 20.33 5.99 13.47
CA GLU A 90 21.49 6.85 13.20
C GLU A 90 20.99 8.31 13.13
N PRO A 91 21.51 9.23 13.98
CA PRO A 91 20.83 10.50 14.25
C PRO A 91 20.87 11.52 13.10
N LYS A 92 21.86 11.43 12.20
CA LYS A 92 22.06 12.45 11.17
C LYS A 92 21.36 12.13 9.84
N ILE A 93 21.17 10.87 9.52
CA ILE A 93 20.64 10.38 8.23
C ILE A 93 19.38 9.54 8.43
N ILE A 94 19.49 8.38 9.10
CA ILE A 94 18.38 7.43 9.21
C ILE A 94 17.22 8.04 10.01
N SER A 95 17.52 8.63 11.16
CA SER A 95 16.50 9.17 12.08
C SER A 95 16.19 10.65 11.86
N ASN A 96 16.79 11.29 10.88
CA ASN A 96 16.59 12.70 10.58
C ASN A 96 15.53 12.89 9.48
N ASN A 97 14.37 13.43 9.83
CA ASN A 97 13.27 13.66 8.89
C ASN A 97 13.62 14.66 7.76
N SER A 98 14.62 15.51 7.95
CA SER A 98 15.08 16.46 6.92
C SER A 98 16.14 15.87 5.99
N CYS A 99 16.56 14.61 6.20
CA CYS A 99 17.54 13.97 5.33
C CYS A 99 16.87 13.46 4.04
N ASN A 100 17.65 13.43 2.96
CA ASN A 100 17.25 12.81 1.71
C ASN A 100 16.99 11.31 1.92
N ASP A 101 15.85 10.82 1.42
CA ASP A 101 15.44 9.43 1.56
C ASP A 101 16.42 8.47 0.90
N VAL A 102 17.03 8.83 -0.21
CA VAL A 102 18.05 8.01 -0.89
C VAL A 102 19.25 7.73 0.02
N ALA A 103 19.78 8.78 0.67
CA ALA A 103 20.88 8.63 1.63
C ALA A 103 20.45 7.78 2.85
N ARG A 104 19.21 7.98 3.33
CA ARG A 104 18.62 7.20 4.43
C ARG A 104 18.60 5.72 4.11
N TYR A 105 18.03 5.35 2.98
CA TYR A 105 17.83 3.96 2.62
C TYR A 105 19.10 3.29 2.08
N GLY A 106 20.00 4.06 1.48
CA GLY A 106 21.35 3.59 1.15
C GLY A 106 22.13 3.20 2.41
N LEU A 107 22.16 4.09 3.43
CA LEU A 107 22.79 3.78 4.70
C LEU A 107 22.08 2.64 5.44
N LEU A 108 20.75 2.62 5.46
CA LEU A 108 19.95 1.54 6.06
C LEU A 108 20.34 0.20 5.47
N SER A 109 20.39 0.09 4.14
CA SER A 109 20.78 -1.14 3.43
C SER A 109 22.17 -1.61 3.83
N LYS A 110 23.13 -0.69 3.91
CA LYS A 110 24.49 -1.01 4.34
C LYS A 110 24.56 -1.50 5.79
N VAL A 111 23.78 -0.86 6.70
CA VAL A 111 23.70 -1.29 8.11
C VAL A 111 23.09 -2.68 8.22
N VAL A 112 22.00 -2.97 7.49
CA VAL A 112 21.36 -4.30 7.49
C VAL A 112 22.36 -5.37 7.07
N VAL A 113 23.10 -5.16 5.97
CA VAL A 113 24.11 -6.12 5.51
C VAL A 113 25.20 -6.36 6.58
N LYS A 114 25.66 -5.28 7.24
CA LYS A 114 26.59 -5.42 8.36
C LYS A 114 26.02 -6.26 9.52
N LEU A 115 24.80 -6.02 9.92
CA LEU A 115 24.13 -6.77 11.00
C LEU A 115 24.00 -8.26 10.68
N LEU A 116 23.82 -8.61 9.41
CA LEU A 116 23.78 -9.99 8.94
C LEU A 116 25.17 -10.63 8.90
N ILE A 117 26.20 -9.93 8.42
CA ILE A 117 27.60 -10.42 8.43
C ILE A 117 28.08 -10.65 9.86
N ASP A 118 27.81 -9.70 10.76
CA ASP A 118 28.17 -9.80 12.18
C ASP A 118 27.30 -10.81 12.95
N LYS A 119 26.29 -11.42 12.30
CA LYS A 119 25.32 -12.37 12.89
C LYS A 119 24.53 -11.79 14.06
N ILE A 120 24.34 -10.50 14.10
CA ILE A 120 23.47 -9.81 15.06
C ILE A 120 22.00 -10.09 14.73
N ILE A 121 21.67 -10.12 13.45
CA ILE A 121 20.41 -10.61 12.90
C ILE A 121 20.71 -11.84 12.04
N THR A 122 19.85 -12.84 12.12
CA THR A 122 19.95 -14.06 11.32
C THR A 122 18.63 -14.36 10.66
N CYS A 123 18.66 -14.78 9.39
CA CYS A 123 17.47 -15.22 8.65
C CYS A 123 17.85 -16.19 7.53
N ASP A 124 16.86 -16.92 7.03
CA ASP A 124 16.99 -17.78 5.86
C ASP A 124 16.67 -17.03 4.57
N LEU A 125 15.93 -15.91 4.66
CA LEU A 125 15.50 -15.08 3.52
C LEU A 125 15.24 -13.64 3.97
N LEU A 126 15.55 -12.68 3.08
CA LEU A 126 15.19 -11.27 3.20
C LEU A 126 14.01 -10.97 2.28
N HIS A 127 12.93 -10.40 2.84
CA HIS A 127 11.81 -9.87 2.08
C HIS A 127 11.85 -8.34 2.10
N LEU A 128 12.11 -7.73 0.96
CA LEU A 128 12.34 -6.31 0.77
C LEU A 128 11.11 -5.66 0.15
N HIS A 129 10.77 -4.45 0.58
CA HIS A 129 9.59 -3.74 0.10
C HIS A 129 9.97 -2.43 -0.58
N ASP A 130 9.59 -2.28 -1.85
CA ASP A 130 9.78 -1.11 -2.71
C ASP A 130 11.25 -0.67 -2.93
N TRP A 131 11.40 0.42 -3.65
CA TRP A 131 12.68 1.03 -4.01
C TRP A 131 13.59 1.34 -2.82
N HIS A 132 13.00 1.59 -1.65
CA HIS A 132 13.70 1.92 -0.41
C HIS A 132 14.84 0.92 -0.09
N LEU A 133 14.63 -0.35 -0.40
CA LEU A 133 15.59 -1.43 -0.17
C LEU A 133 16.27 -1.93 -1.45
N GLY A 134 16.11 -1.20 -2.56
CA GLY A 134 16.59 -1.64 -3.87
C GLY A 134 18.10 -1.86 -3.97
N LEU A 135 18.91 -1.10 -3.23
CA LEU A 135 20.35 -1.32 -3.19
C LEU A 135 20.79 -2.45 -2.26
N LEU A 136 19.93 -2.94 -1.36
CA LEU A 136 20.33 -3.98 -0.39
C LEU A 136 20.82 -5.27 -1.06
N PRO A 137 20.17 -5.84 -2.10
CA PRO A 137 20.65 -7.03 -2.78
C PRO A 137 22.02 -6.85 -3.44
N LEU A 138 22.27 -5.67 -4.02
CA LEU A 138 23.57 -5.33 -4.60
C LEU A 138 24.65 -5.29 -3.52
N ILE A 139 24.40 -4.56 -2.41
CA ILE A 139 25.37 -4.44 -1.30
C ILE A 139 25.65 -5.81 -0.69
N ALA A 140 24.61 -6.64 -0.48
CA ALA A 140 24.76 -7.98 0.05
C ALA A 140 25.67 -8.85 -0.81
N LYS A 141 25.48 -8.86 -2.14
CA LYS A 141 26.33 -9.58 -3.09
C LYS A 141 27.76 -9.06 -3.11
N HIS A 142 27.94 -7.74 -3.09
CA HIS A 142 29.27 -7.11 -3.05
C HIS A 142 30.07 -7.52 -1.80
N GLU A 143 29.40 -7.65 -0.67
CA GLU A 143 29.98 -8.10 0.60
C GLU A 143 30.07 -9.65 0.72
N GLY A 144 29.69 -10.38 -0.32
CA GLY A 144 29.76 -11.85 -0.35
C GLY A 144 28.70 -12.56 0.50
N LEU A 145 27.62 -11.88 0.85
CA LEU A 145 26.52 -12.43 1.62
C LEU A 145 25.54 -13.19 0.69
N LEU A 146 25.37 -14.48 0.91
CA LEU A 146 24.56 -15.37 0.08
C LEU A 146 23.23 -15.72 0.77
N ILE A 147 22.41 -14.70 1.05
CA ILE A 147 21.06 -14.88 1.59
C ILE A 147 20.05 -14.58 0.47
N PRO A 148 19.05 -15.46 0.21
CA PRO A 148 18.02 -15.19 -0.78
C PRO A 148 17.27 -13.89 -0.51
N THR A 149 17.06 -13.09 -1.56
CA THR A 149 16.38 -11.81 -1.50
C THR A 149 15.14 -11.82 -2.38
N LEU A 150 13.98 -11.52 -1.78
CA LEU A 150 12.72 -11.24 -2.46
C LEU A 150 12.44 -9.74 -2.42
N LEU A 151 12.19 -9.12 -3.55
CA LEU A 151 11.71 -7.73 -3.63
C LEU A 151 10.23 -7.70 -4.01
N THR A 152 9.40 -7.07 -3.19
CA THR A 152 8.00 -6.75 -3.54
C THR A 152 7.89 -5.30 -3.98
N ILE A 153 7.40 -5.08 -5.21
CA ILE A 153 7.12 -3.77 -5.78
C ILE A 153 5.66 -3.43 -5.51
N HIS A 154 5.42 -2.45 -4.63
CA HIS A 154 4.07 -1.96 -4.33
C HIS A 154 3.62 -0.89 -5.32
N ASN A 155 4.55 -0.07 -5.81
CA ASN A 155 4.28 0.91 -6.86
C ASN A 155 5.55 1.18 -7.67
N VAL A 156 5.57 0.72 -8.92
CA VAL A 156 6.72 0.82 -9.83
C VAL A 156 7.11 2.25 -10.19
N LEU A 157 6.21 3.22 -10.00
CA LEU A 157 6.48 4.64 -10.30
C LEU A 157 7.26 5.37 -9.20
N PHE A 158 7.48 4.75 -8.04
CA PHE A 158 8.39 5.24 -7.02
C PHE A 158 9.69 4.48 -7.11
N GLN A 159 10.77 5.13 -7.55
CA GLN A 159 11.96 4.44 -8.04
C GLN A 159 13.24 4.75 -7.26
N GLY A 160 13.30 5.90 -6.57
CA GLY A 160 14.49 6.30 -5.81
C GLY A 160 15.66 6.69 -6.69
N ASP A 161 15.37 7.52 -7.71
CA ASP A 161 16.38 8.07 -8.61
C ASP A 161 17.32 9.03 -7.89
N THR A 162 18.63 8.92 -8.18
CA THR A 162 19.66 9.71 -7.52
C THR A 162 20.92 9.81 -8.37
N GLU A 163 21.83 10.70 -7.97
CA GLU A 163 23.15 10.75 -8.54
C GLU A 163 23.98 9.49 -8.18
N PRO A 164 24.81 8.96 -9.11
CA PRO A 164 25.66 7.78 -8.85
C PRO A 164 26.66 7.93 -7.69
N THR A 165 26.92 9.15 -7.24
CA THR A 165 27.82 9.47 -6.09
C THR A 165 27.43 8.77 -4.80
N ILE A 166 26.18 8.34 -4.65
CA ILE A 166 25.75 7.51 -3.50
C ILE A 166 26.51 6.18 -3.41
N LEU A 167 26.97 5.63 -4.54
CA LEU A 167 27.79 4.41 -4.56
C LEU A 167 29.15 4.63 -3.91
N ASP A 168 29.75 5.81 -4.12
CA ASP A 168 31.00 6.19 -3.44
C ASP A 168 30.79 6.35 -1.94
N ASP A 169 29.66 6.95 -1.52
CA ASP A 169 29.26 7.07 -0.12
C ASP A 169 29.07 5.71 0.56
N LEU A 170 28.58 4.74 -0.19
CA LEU A 170 28.44 3.35 0.23
C LEU A 170 29.79 2.59 0.21
N GLY A 171 30.79 3.10 -0.49
CA GLY A 171 32.08 2.44 -0.68
C GLY A 171 32.06 1.33 -1.73
N ILE A 172 31.09 1.37 -2.64
CA ILE A 172 30.96 0.40 -3.73
C ILE A 172 31.79 0.88 -4.92
N LYS A 173 32.73 0.03 -5.37
CA LYS A 173 33.48 0.28 -6.61
C LYS A 173 32.63 -0.17 -7.79
N TRP A 174 31.89 0.74 -8.35
CA TRP A 174 30.88 0.46 -9.38
C TRP A 174 31.41 0.41 -10.82
N ASP A 175 32.59 0.96 -11.07
CA ASP A 175 33.27 1.04 -12.38
C ASP A 175 33.62 -0.34 -12.99
N TYR A 176 33.49 -1.40 -12.20
CA TYR A 176 33.77 -2.80 -12.64
C TYR A 176 32.46 -3.64 -12.73
N LEU A 177 31.28 -3.07 -12.48
CA LEU A 177 30.00 -3.78 -12.48
C LEU A 177 29.19 -3.36 -13.71
N PRO A 178 29.07 -4.24 -14.76
CA PRO A 178 28.39 -3.88 -16.02
C PRO A 178 26.96 -3.40 -15.85
N GLU A 179 26.21 -3.98 -14.89
CA GLU A 179 24.82 -3.63 -14.62
C GLU A 179 24.69 -2.20 -14.07
N LEU A 180 25.63 -1.78 -13.22
CA LEU A 180 25.71 -0.41 -12.71
C LEU A 180 26.15 0.56 -13.79
N LEU A 181 27.14 0.20 -14.61
CA LEU A 181 27.60 1.02 -15.73
C LEU A 181 26.46 1.32 -16.71
N TRP A 182 25.57 0.36 -16.93
CA TRP A 182 24.43 0.56 -17.81
C TRP A 182 23.41 1.56 -17.20
N ASP A 183 23.10 1.43 -15.92
CA ASP A 183 22.12 2.28 -15.21
C ASP A 183 22.62 3.73 -15.10
N VAL A 184 23.91 3.95 -14.87
CA VAL A 184 24.48 5.29 -14.67
C VAL A 184 24.84 6.01 -15.98
N GLN A 185 24.60 5.44 -17.17
CA GLN A 185 24.95 6.03 -18.46
C GLN A 185 24.20 7.33 -18.77
N ASP A 186 23.00 7.48 -18.29
CA ASP A 186 22.17 8.68 -18.42
C ASP A 186 22.40 9.73 -17.32
N GLY A 187 23.27 9.42 -16.36
CA GLY A 187 23.71 10.32 -15.29
C GLY A 187 22.98 10.13 -13.97
N ASP A 188 22.09 9.14 -13.85
CA ASP A 188 21.44 8.79 -12.62
C ASP A 188 21.68 7.31 -12.19
N LEU A 189 21.22 6.97 -11.00
CA LEU A 189 21.15 5.63 -10.46
C LEU A 189 19.76 5.40 -9.91
N ASN A 190 19.13 4.32 -10.33
CA ASN A 190 17.77 4.00 -9.94
C ASN A 190 17.75 2.83 -8.94
N PHE A 191 17.34 3.09 -7.69
CA PHE A 191 17.33 2.06 -6.63
C PHE A 191 16.40 0.90 -6.95
N LEU A 192 15.20 1.16 -7.49
CA LEU A 192 14.27 0.10 -7.86
C LEU A 192 14.84 -0.78 -8.97
N MET A 193 15.47 -0.18 -9.99
CA MET A 193 16.15 -0.90 -11.06
C MET A 193 17.20 -1.86 -10.50
N GLN A 194 18.06 -1.38 -9.60
CA GLN A 194 19.08 -2.21 -8.96
C GLN A 194 18.44 -3.33 -8.12
N GLY A 195 17.35 -3.02 -7.44
CA GLY A 195 16.57 -4.01 -6.69
C GLY A 195 16.00 -5.11 -7.58
N ILE A 196 15.44 -4.75 -8.73
CA ILE A 196 14.93 -5.71 -9.72
C ILE A 196 16.08 -6.58 -10.27
N ILE A 197 17.19 -5.98 -10.67
CA ILE A 197 18.34 -6.69 -11.26
C ILE A 197 18.97 -7.66 -10.25
N HIS A 198 19.19 -7.22 -9.03
CA HIS A 198 20.01 -7.95 -8.06
C HIS A 198 19.24 -8.86 -7.12
N SER A 199 17.91 -8.71 -6.93
CA SER A 199 17.12 -9.64 -6.13
C SER A 199 17.01 -11.01 -6.79
N ASP A 200 16.91 -12.08 -5.99
CA ASP A 200 16.75 -13.44 -6.50
C ASP A 200 15.36 -13.70 -7.06
N TYR A 201 14.37 -13.03 -6.52
CA TYR A 201 12.99 -13.05 -7.00
C TYR A 201 12.33 -11.68 -6.81
N VAL A 202 11.39 -11.34 -7.69
CA VAL A 202 10.59 -10.10 -7.63
C VAL A 202 9.11 -10.46 -7.56
N THR A 203 8.35 -9.76 -6.74
CA THR A 203 6.89 -9.82 -6.77
C THR A 203 6.31 -8.42 -6.92
N THR A 204 5.07 -8.37 -7.37
CA THR A 204 4.21 -7.18 -7.24
C THR A 204 2.85 -7.58 -6.68
N VAL A 205 1.99 -6.62 -6.44
CA VAL A 205 0.84 -6.75 -5.53
C VAL A 205 -0.47 -7.15 -6.19
N SER A 206 -0.44 -7.51 -7.48
CA SER A 206 -1.57 -8.17 -8.15
C SER A 206 -1.15 -8.82 -9.47
N PRO A 207 -1.87 -9.86 -9.95
CA PRO A 207 -1.59 -10.52 -11.22
C PRO A 207 -1.76 -9.61 -12.44
N THR A 208 -2.81 -8.79 -12.48
CA THR A 208 -3.04 -7.84 -13.58
C THR A 208 -1.99 -6.75 -13.59
N TYR A 209 -1.65 -6.17 -12.44
CA TYR A 209 -0.60 -5.16 -12.36
C TYR A 209 0.77 -5.71 -12.79
N LYS A 210 1.10 -6.96 -12.45
CA LYS A 210 2.28 -7.63 -12.99
C LYS A 210 2.33 -7.53 -14.53
N ASN A 211 1.20 -7.82 -15.20
CA ASN A 211 1.15 -7.80 -16.66
C ASN A 211 1.22 -6.37 -17.21
N GLU A 212 0.58 -5.40 -16.55
CA GLU A 212 0.62 -3.99 -16.95
C GLU A 212 2.04 -3.42 -16.93
N ILE A 213 2.83 -3.70 -15.87
CA ILE A 213 4.19 -3.17 -15.73
C ILE A 213 5.27 -3.94 -16.51
N LEU A 214 4.89 -4.93 -17.32
CA LEU A 214 5.78 -5.52 -18.32
C LEU A 214 5.85 -4.69 -19.62
N SER A 215 5.07 -3.61 -19.73
CA SER A 215 5.06 -2.73 -20.90
C SER A 215 4.99 -1.25 -20.50
N GLU A 216 5.57 -0.39 -21.35
CA GLU A 216 5.47 1.06 -21.19
C GLU A 216 4.11 1.59 -21.69
N PRO A 217 3.59 2.69 -21.12
CA PRO A 217 4.25 3.54 -20.08
C PRO A 217 4.05 3.07 -18.64
N SER A 218 3.28 2.01 -18.39
CA SER A 218 2.90 1.56 -17.04
C SER A 218 4.10 1.13 -16.19
N ALA A 219 5.18 0.68 -16.82
CA ALA A 219 6.41 0.25 -16.15
C ALA A 219 7.31 1.41 -15.68
N GLY A 220 7.08 2.64 -16.17
CA GLY A 220 7.92 3.80 -15.81
C GLY A 220 9.41 3.61 -16.10
N GLY A 221 9.78 2.92 -17.18
CA GLY A 221 11.15 2.60 -17.55
C GLY A 221 11.65 1.23 -17.08
N MET A 222 10.93 0.53 -16.21
CA MET A 222 11.37 -0.75 -15.61
C MET A 222 11.05 -1.97 -16.49
N SER A 223 10.32 -1.85 -17.60
CA SER A 223 9.79 -2.97 -18.39
C SER A 223 10.87 -3.96 -18.82
N SER A 224 12.00 -3.49 -19.33
CA SER A 224 13.09 -4.37 -19.79
C SER A 224 13.71 -5.21 -18.65
N ALA A 225 13.93 -4.60 -17.49
CA ALA A 225 14.43 -5.30 -16.31
C ALA A 225 13.45 -6.35 -15.79
N LEU A 226 12.14 -6.01 -15.76
CA LEU A 226 11.06 -6.92 -15.34
C LEU A 226 10.89 -8.08 -16.33
N ILE A 227 10.96 -7.83 -17.64
CA ILE A 227 10.92 -8.89 -18.67
C ILE A 227 12.07 -9.85 -18.50
N ASN A 228 13.28 -9.37 -18.23
CA ASN A 228 14.44 -10.21 -17.97
C ASN A 228 14.30 -11.05 -16.69
N LYS A 229 13.44 -10.64 -15.76
CA LYS A 229 13.10 -11.38 -14.53
C LYS A 229 11.88 -12.30 -14.68
N ASN A 230 11.25 -12.41 -15.85
CA ASN A 230 9.92 -13.03 -16.02
C ASN A 230 9.73 -14.37 -15.31
N ASP A 231 10.72 -15.28 -15.39
CA ASP A 231 10.70 -16.59 -14.69
C ASP A 231 10.81 -16.49 -13.16
N LYS A 232 11.19 -15.31 -12.66
CA LYS A 232 11.38 -14.96 -11.26
C LYS A 232 10.57 -13.73 -10.88
N PHE A 233 9.46 -13.48 -11.56
CA PHE A 233 8.55 -12.38 -11.33
C PHE A 233 7.11 -12.86 -11.27
N SER A 234 6.38 -12.54 -10.20
CA SER A 234 4.96 -12.89 -10.03
C SER A 234 4.16 -11.76 -9.40
N GLY A 235 2.86 -11.74 -9.69
CA GLY A 235 1.88 -10.88 -8.99
C GLY A 235 1.18 -11.70 -7.92
N ILE A 236 1.23 -11.25 -6.67
CA ILE A 236 0.51 -11.85 -5.54
C ILE A 236 -0.42 -10.79 -4.96
N LEU A 237 -1.72 -11.06 -4.97
CA LEU A 237 -2.72 -10.12 -4.51
C LEU A 237 -2.58 -9.86 -3.01
N ASN A 238 -2.65 -8.59 -2.58
CA ASN A 238 -2.72 -8.25 -1.17
C ASN A 238 -4.09 -8.64 -0.58
N GLY A 239 -4.14 -8.83 0.74
CA GLY A 239 -5.37 -8.94 1.52
C GLY A 239 -5.61 -7.71 2.38
N ILE A 240 -6.62 -7.80 3.23
CA ILE A 240 -6.91 -6.84 4.31
C ILE A 240 -7.04 -7.60 5.65
N ASP A 241 -6.85 -6.89 6.77
CA ASP A 241 -7.18 -7.45 8.09
C ASP A 241 -8.70 -7.50 8.27
N ILE A 242 -9.27 -8.69 8.04
CA ILE A 242 -10.72 -8.93 8.17
C ILE A 242 -11.24 -8.90 9.62
N ASN A 243 -10.38 -8.75 10.63
CA ASN A 243 -10.81 -8.54 12.01
C ASN A 243 -10.98 -7.03 12.28
N VAL A 244 -10.17 -6.19 11.65
CA VAL A 244 -10.27 -4.74 11.70
C VAL A 244 -11.42 -4.26 10.80
N TRP A 245 -11.40 -4.67 9.53
CA TRP A 245 -12.43 -4.31 8.54
C TRP A 245 -13.58 -5.31 8.57
N ASN A 246 -14.40 -5.26 9.64
CA ASN A 246 -15.49 -6.21 9.85
C ASN A 246 -16.72 -5.57 10.51
N PRO A 247 -17.81 -5.33 9.78
CA PRO A 247 -18.99 -4.67 10.33
C PRO A 247 -19.68 -5.45 11.46
N GLU A 248 -19.38 -6.75 11.64
CA GLU A 248 -19.96 -7.57 12.72
C GLU A 248 -19.37 -7.25 14.10
N ASN A 249 -18.15 -6.72 14.16
CA ASN A 249 -17.44 -6.42 15.42
C ASN A 249 -16.76 -5.06 15.43
N ASP A 250 -16.97 -4.22 14.41
CA ASP A 250 -16.36 -2.90 14.26
C ASP A 250 -16.66 -2.00 15.44
N PHE A 251 -15.61 -1.59 16.15
CA PHE A 251 -15.71 -0.73 17.33
C PHE A 251 -16.21 0.70 17.00
N PHE A 252 -15.96 1.16 15.78
CA PHE A 252 -16.30 2.52 15.36
C PHE A 252 -17.76 2.69 14.94
N LEU A 253 -18.52 1.59 14.77
CA LEU A 253 -19.93 1.63 14.40
C LEU A 253 -20.83 1.61 15.63
N ASP A 254 -21.84 2.47 15.66
CA ASP A 254 -22.88 2.49 16.68
C ASP A 254 -23.72 1.20 16.66
N SER A 255 -24.00 0.65 15.50
CA SER A 255 -24.67 -0.66 15.30
C SER A 255 -23.85 -1.58 14.44
N LYS A 256 -23.58 -2.78 14.95
CA LYS A 256 -22.92 -3.85 14.21
C LYS A 256 -23.92 -4.50 13.25
N PHE A 257 -23.41 -5.00 12.13
CA PHE A 257 -24.25 -5.67 11.16
C PHE A 257 -23.49 -6.77 10.38
N ASN A 258 -24.25 -7.63 9.77
CA ASN A 258 -23.79 -8.64 8.83
C ASN A 258 -24.69 -8.65 7.60
N ILE A 259 -24.47 -9.64 6.72
CA ILE A 259 -25.24 -9.78 5.48
C ILE A 259 -26.76 -9.90 5.68
N SER A 260 -27.23 -10.40 6.83
CA SER A 260 -28.67 -10.61 7.07
C SER A 260 -29.42 -9.32 7.47
N ASN A 261 -28.69 -8.36 8.05
CA ASN A 261 -29.27 -7.10 8.55
C ASN A 261 -28.52 -5.85 8.06
N TYR A 262 -27.80 -5.98 6.93
CA TYR A 262 -26.93 -4.89 6.43
C TYR A 262 -27.69 -3.58 6.16
N ARG A 263 -28.95 -3.63 5.74
CA ARG A 263 -29.77 -2.43 5.48
C ARG A 263 -30.01 -1.61 6.75
N GLU A 264 -30.31 -2.28 7.86
CA GLU A 264 -30.46 -1.63 9.18
C GLU A 264 -29.13 -1.06 9.67
N GLY A 265 -28.03 -1.83 9.51
CA GLY A 265 -26.69 -1.40 9.86
C GLY A 265 -26.25 -0.16 9.08
N LYS A 266 -26.46 -0.16 7.76
CA LYS A 266 -26.21 1.02 6.90
C LYS A 266 -27.04 2.23 7.31
N GLY A 267 -28.31 2.04 7.65
CA GLY A 267 -29.18 3.09 8.17
C GLY A 267 -28.62 3.72 9.46
N SER A 268 -28.13 2.89 10.39
CA SER A 268 -27.46 3.37 11.61
C SER A 268 -26.18 4.16 11.30
N ALA A 269 -25.33 3.63 10.41
CA ALA A 269 -24.10 4.31 10.00
C ALA A 269 -24.37 5.65 9.28
N ARG A 270 -25.45 5.75 8.49
CA ARG A 270 -25.90 7.02 7.89
C ARG A 270 -26.31 8.05 8.94
N ASN A 271 -26.98 7.64 10.01
CA ASN A 271 -27.31 8.53 11.11
C ASN A 271 -26.03 9.03 11.82
N GLN A 272 -25.08 8.14 12.06
CA GLN A 272 -23.78 8.49 12.64
C GLN A 272 -22.99 9.45 11.73
N LEU A 273 -22.98 9.22 10.42
CA LEU A 273 -22.37 10.12 9.43
C LEU A 273 -23.08 11.47 9.38
N SER A 274 -24.43 11.50 9.43
CA SER A 274 -25.24 12.73 9.46
C SER A 274 -24.85 13.62 10.63
N ASN A 275 -24.58 13.03 11.80
CA ASN A 275 -24.12 13.76 12.99
C ASN A 275 -22.73 14.40 12.73
N SER A 276 -21.83 13.68 12.06
CA SER A 276 -20.49 14.19 11.71
C SER A 276 -20.56 15.31 10.68
N LEU A 277 -21.47 15.21 9.70
CA LEU A 277 -21.71 16.22 8.67
C LEU A 277 -22.49 17.43 9.21
N LYS A 278 -23.20 17.28 10.33
CA LYS A 278 -24.23 18.26 10.81
C LYS A 278 -25.29 18.54 9.75
N LYS A 279 -25.54 17.58 8.88
CA LYS A 279 -26.54 17.61 7.81
C LYS A 279 -27.25 16.26 7.78
N LYS A 280 -28.57 16.27 7.54
CA LYS A 280 -29.33 15.04 7.38
C LYS A 280 -29.01 14.40 6.02
N ILE A 281 -28.77 13.11 6.02
CA ILE A 281 -28.81 12.27 4.83
C ILE A 281 -30.25 11.74 4.73
N GLU A 282 -30.91 12.02 3.62
CA GLU A 282 -32.29 11.58 3.44
C GLU A 282 -32.38 10.09 3.15
N GLU A 283 -33.52 9.48 3.43
CA GLU A 283 -33.70 8.03 3.30
C GLU A 283 -33.59 7.54 1.85
N ASP A 284 -33.99 8.40 0.90
CA ASP A 284 -33.96 8.17 -0.53
C ASP A 284 -32.64 8.60 -1.21
N ASP A 285 -31.69 9.17 -0.45
CA ASP A 285 -30.36 9.48 -0.96
C ASP A 285 -29.58 8.21 -1.26
N ILE A 286 -28.97 8.17 -2.44
CA ILE A 286 -27.96 7.17 -2.81
C ILE A 286 -26.59 7.74 -2.46
N LEU A 287 -25.93 7.17 -1.46
CA LEU A 287 -24.68 7.71 -0.92
C LEU A 287 -23.46 7.16 -1.64
N LEU A 288 -22.77 8.03 -2.35
CA LEU A 288 -21.46 7.78 -2.94
C LEU A 288 -20.38 8.17 -1.93
N SER A 289 -19.35 7.37 -1.79
CA SER A 289 -18.14 7.71 -1.05
C SER A 289 -16.90 7.75 -1.93
N TYR A 290 -15.95 8.60 -1.56
CA TYR A 290 -14.57 8.53 -1.99
C TYR A 290 -13.68 8.55 -0.74
N ILE A 291 -12.80 7.55 -0.59
CA ILE A 291 -11.82 7.47 0.49
C ILE A 291 -10.45 7.21 -0.11
N GLY A 292 -9.51 8.12 0.08
CA GLY A 292 -8.17 7.97 -0.48
C GLY A 292 -7.38 9.27 -0.45
N ARG A 293 -6.10 9.21 -0.84
CA ARG A 293 -5.25 10.39 -0.90
C ARG A 293 -5.73 11.36 -1.98
N ALA A 294 -5.62 12.67 -1.70
CA ALA A 294 -5.73 13.70 -2.71
C ALA A 294 -4.44 13.69 -3.57
N ASP A 295 -4.43 12.84 -4.58
CA ASP A 295 -3.31 12.65 -5.51
C ASP A 295 -3.79 12.95 -6.93
N SER A 296 -3.24 13.99 -7.53
CA SER A 296 -3.64 14.47 -8.86
C SER A 296 -3.22 13.53 -10.00
N ARG A 297 -2.24 12.64 -9.77
CA ARG A 297 -1.67 11.77 -10.80
C ARG A 297 -2.25 10.35 -10.78
N GLN A 298 -2.65 9.83 -9.61
CA GLN A 298 -3.04 8.44 -9.45
C GLN A 298 -4.54 8.25 -9.22
N LYS A 299 -5.14 8.96 -8.26
CA LYS A 299 -6.44 8.60 -7.66
C LYS A 299 -7.67 9.09 -8.43
N GLY A 300 -7.48 9.82 -9.53
CA GLY A 300 -8.57 10.18 -10.45
C GLY A 300 -9.65 11.10 -9.88
N ILE A 301 -9.35 11.85 -8.80
CA ILE A 301 -10.30 12.82 -8.21
C ILE A 301 -10.79 13.83 -9.23
N GLY A 302 -9.94 14.22 -10.20
CA GLY A 302 -10.32 15.11 -11.27
C GLY A 302 -11.53 14.63 -12.07
N LEU A 303 -11.70 13.32 -12.28
CA LEU A 303 -12.89 12.77 -12.95
C LEU A 303 -14.16 12.95 -12.12
N ILE A 304 -14.06 12.79 -10.79
CA ILE A 304 -15.20 13.01 -9.88
C ILE A 304 -15.59 14.48 -9.92
N LEU A 305 -14.61 15.40 -9.78
CA LEU A 305 -14.88 16.84 -9.82
C LEU A 305 -15.46 17.30 -11.15
N ASP A 306 -14.99 16.74 -12.27
CA ASP A 306 -15.54 17.04 -13.60
C ASP A 306 -16.98 16.53 -13.73
N ALA A 307 -17.26 15.32 -13.30
CA ALA A 307 -18.61 14.75 -13.28
C ALA A 307 -19.59 15.59 -12.41
N VAL A 308 -19.14 16.11 -11.27
CA VAL A 308 -19.93 16.99 -10.41
C VAL A 308 -20.14 18.37 -11.05
N ASN A 309 -19.04 19.04 -11.46
CA ASN A 309 -19.10 20.43 -11.91
C ASN A 309 -19.73 20.62 -13.28
N ASN A 310 -19.49 19.69 -14.22
CA ASN A 310 -19.78 19.89 -15.62
C ASN A 310 -20.81 18.91 -16.18
N MET A 311 -21.05 17.77 -15.55
CA MET A 311 -21.89 16.70 -16.09
C MET A 311 -23.14 16.40 -15.25
N GLY A 312 -23.36 17.12 -14.15
CA GLY A 312 -24.58 17.04 -13.35
C GLY A 312 -24.71 15.74 -12.55
N LEU A 313 -23.59 15.15 -12.10
CA LEU A 313 -23.61 13.93 -11.28
C LEU A 313 -24.60 14.03 -10.10
N LEU A 314 -24.66 15.18 -9.43
CA LEU A 314 -25.48 15.41 -8.24
C LEU A 314 -26.89 15.99 -8.54
N ASN A 315 -27.34 15.94 -9.80
CA ASN A 315 -28.69 16.43 -10.17
C ASN A 315 -29.82 15.41 -9.88
N SER A 316 -29.47 14.25 -9.34
CA SER A 316 -30.41 13.19 -8.90
C SER A 316 -30.40 13.04 -7.39
N ASN A 317 -30.88 11.91 -6.87
CA ASN A 317 -30.78 11.56 -5.45
C ASN A 317 -29.37 11.16 -5.01
N LEU A 318 -28.35 11.31 -5.88
CA LEU A 318 -26.98 11.00 -5.56
C LEU A 318 -26.42 12.07 -4.60
N ARG A 319 -25.76 11.61 -3.55
CA ARG A 319 -25.00 12.43 -2.60
C ARG A 319 -23.57 11.90 -2.52
N LEU A 320 -22.60 12.78 -2.56
CA LEU A 320 -21.17 12.43 -2.49
C LEU A 320 -20.56 12.90 -1.17
N VAL A 321 -19.86 11.99 -0.48
CA VAL A 321 -19.01 12.32 0.67
C VAL A 321 -17.60 11.88 0.39
N MET A 322 -16.65 12.80 0.50
CA MET A 322 -15.22 12.55 0.29
C MET A 322 -14.47 12.63 1.61
N LEU A 323 -13.59 11.64 1.85
CA LEU A 323 -12.60 11.65 2.92
C LEU A 323 -11.21 11.55 2.28
N THR A 324 -10.44 12.61 2.36
CA THR A 324 -9.18 12.73 1.62
C THR A 324 -8.21 13.71 2.28
N GLU A 325 -6.92 13.52 2.03
CA GLU A 325 -5.83 14.42 2.43
C GLU A 325 -4.69 14.26 1.42
N GLY A 326 -3.95 15.33 1.08
CA GLY A 326 -2.76 15.22 0.23
C GLY A 326 -2.35 16.51 -0.48
N ASP A 327 -2.63 16.63 -1.78
CA ASP A 327 -2.24 17.78 -2.59
C ASP A 327 -3.09 19.01 -2.26
N ASP A 328 -2.47 20.07 -1.74
CA ASP A 328 -3.15 21.30 -1.30
C ASP A 328 -4.02 21.94 -2.39
N GLN A 329 -3.57 21.90 -3.66
CA GLN A 329 -4.32 22.49 -4.75
C GLN A 329 -5.59 21.67 -5.02
N LEU A 330 -5.48 20.36 -4.98
CA LEU A 330 -6.61 19.45 -5.18
C LEU A 330 -7.60 19.52 -4.02
N GLU A 331 -7.10 19.60 -2.77
CA GLU A 331 -7.93 19.82 -1.59
C GLU A 331 -8.76 21.10 -1.70
N ASN A 332 -8.14 22.20 -2.11
CA ASN A 332 -8.85 23.46 -2.33
C ASN A 332 -9.95 23.35 -3.41
N GLN A 333 -9.70 22.60 -4.50
CA GLN A 333 -10.71 22.36 -5.55
C GLN A 333 -11.88 21.53 -4.99
N ILE A 334 -11.61 20.52 -4.19
CA ILE A 334 -12.64 19.69 -3.53
C ILE A 334 -13.50 20.56 -2.61
N ILE A 335 -12.88 21.38 -1.76
CA ILE A 335 -13.59 22.28 -0.83
C ILE A 335 -14.47 23.29 -1.61
N GLN A 336 -13.93 23.91 -2.65
CA GLN A 336 -14.69 24.85 -3.48
C GLN A 336 -15.88 24.18 -4.16
N THR A 337 -15.71 22.94 -4.65
CA THR A 337 -16.81 22.18 -5.25
C THR A 337 -17.85 21.80 -4.21
N ALA A 338 -17.44 21.29 -3.04
CA ALA A 338 -18.36 20.96 -1.95
C ALA A 338 -19.18 22.19 -1.47
N ASN A 339 -18.58 23.38 -1.45
CA ASN A 339 -19.29 24.63 -1.12
C ASN A 339 -20.31 25.07 -2.18
N ARG A 340 -20.19 24.58 -3.43
CA ARG A 340 -21.14 24.90 -4.52
C ARG A 340 -22.33 23.97 -4.60
N PHE A 341 -22.19 22.74 -4.12
CA PHE A 341 -23.20 21.69 -4.27
C PHE A 341 -23.66 21.15 -2.92
N ASP A 342 -24.89 21.39 -2.54
CA ASP A 342 -25.46 20.96 -1.25
C ASP A 342 -25.41 19.43 -1.04
N ARG A 343 -25.33 18.67 -2.13
CA ARG A 343 -25.25 17.20 -2.12
C ARG A 343 -23.81 16.66 -2.14
N MET A 344 -22.82 17.53 -1.97
CA MET A 344 -21.42 17.15 -1.82
C MET A 344 -20.88 17.63 -0.48
N ASP A 345 -20.22 16.74 0.25
CA ASP A 345 -19.51 17.05 1.48
C ASP A 345 -18.09 16.49 1.40
N ALA A 346 -17.12 17.16 2.05
CA ALA A 346 -15.74 16.73 2.07
C ALA A 346 -15.12 16.90 3.44
N PHE A 347 -14.38 15.88 3.88
CA PHE A 347 -13.49 15.90 5.03
C PHE A 347 -12.05 15.87 4.53
N ILE A 348 -11.33 16.97 4.74
CA ILE A 348 -9.90 17.07 4.37
C ILE A 348 -9.08 16.72 5.60
N LYS A 349 -8.86 15.43 5.79
CA LYS A 349 -8.10 14.87 6.91
C LYS A 349 -7.90 13.36 6.76
N PHE A 350 -6.89 12.83 7.43
CA PHE A 350 -6.80 11.41 7.73
C PHE A 350 -7.68 11.09 8.96
N ASP A 351 -8.60 10.15 8.84
CA ASP A 351 -9.49 9.77 9.93
C ASP A 351 -9.99 8.32 9.75
N ASP A 352 -9.34 7.38 10.45
CA ASP A 352 -9.69 5.96 10.39
C ASP A 352 -11.12 5.69 10.86
N GLN A 353 -11.56 6.31 11.95
CA GLN A 353 -12.91 6.12 12.46
C GLN A 353 -13.97 6.55 11.43
N LEU A 354 -13.76 7.71 10.81
CA LEU A 354 -14.68 8.21 9.79
C LEU A 354 -14.65 7.33 8.53
N ALA A 355 -13.51 6.73 8.17
CA ALA A 355 -13.43 5.80 7.06
C ALA A 355 -14.32 4.57 7.27
N HIS A 356 -14.29 3.96 8.46
CA HIS A 356 -15.17 2.84 8.82
C HIS A 356 -16.66 3.22 8.72
N VAL A 357 -17.02 4.37 9.29
CA VAL A 357 -18.40 4.87 9.23
C VAL A 357 -18.82 5.16 7.79
N LEU A 358 -17.93 5.74 6.97
CA LEU A 358 -18.23 6.11 5.60
C LEU A 358 -18.40 4.87 4.71
N TYR A 359 -17.56 3.83 4.85
CA TYR A 359 -17.79 2.54 4.17
C TYR A 359 -19.14 1.91 4.58
N ALA A 360 -19.45 1.92 5.87
CA ALA A 360 -20.71 1.36 6.37
C ALA A 360 -21.94 2.14 5.89
N ALA A 361 -21.87 3.46 5.80
CA ALA A 361 -22.98 4.32 5.39
C ALA A 361 -23.22 4.30 3.87
N SER A 362 -22.17 4.14 3.06
CA SER A 362 -22.21 4.32 1.61
C SER A 362 -22.86 3.16 0.87
N ASP A 363 -23.61 3.46 -0.19
CA ASP A 363 -24.10 2.46 -1.13
C ASP A 363 -23.04 2.08 -2.15
N MET A 364 -22.27 3.07 -2.60
CA MET A 364 -21.25 2.90 -3.62
C MET A 364 -19.98 3.62 -3.21
N SER A 365 -18.82 3.03 -3.55
CA SER A 365 -17.49 3.63 -3.33
C SER A 365 -16.81 3.91 -4.68
N LEU A 366 -16.40 5.15 -4.92
CA LEU A 366 -15.78 5.59 -6.17
C LEU A 366 -14.26 5.39 -6.12
N ILE A 367 -13.71 4.66 -7.11
CA ILE A 367 -12.28 4.36 -7.22
C ILE A 367 -11.81 4.58 -8.67
N PRO A 368 -11.83 5.84 -9.16
CA PRO A 368 -11.54 6.16 -10.55
C PRO A 368 -10.03 6.29 -10.82
N SER A 369 -9.21 5.43 -10.25
CA SER A 369 -7.76 5.53 -10.31
C SER A 369 -7.23 5.41 -11.74
N TRP A 370 -6.23 6.25 -12.11
CA TRP A 370 -5.49 6.12 -13.36
C TRP A 370 -4.73 4.81 -13.44
N TYR A 371 -4.09 4.40 -12.37
CA TYR A 371 -3.51 3.08 -12.16
C TYR A 371 -3.67 2.70 -10.69
N GLU A 372 -3.85 1.41 -10.41
CA GLU A 372 -4.01 0.91 -9.04
C GLU A 372 -3.30 -0.44 -8.91
N PRO A 373 -2.09 -0.47 -8.33
CA PRO A 373 -1.31 -1.69 -8.23
C PRO A 373 -2.06 -2.86 -7.59
N CYS A 374 -2.74 -2.62 -6.49
CA CYS A 374 -3.65 -3.55 -5.85
C CYS A 374 -4.98 -2.89 -5.52
N GLY A 375 -4.93 -1.80 -4.74
CA GLY A 375 -6.09 -1.24 -4.08
C GLY A 375 -6.52 -2.07 -2.86
N LEU A 376 -6.73 -1.40 -1.74
CA LEU A 376 -7.32 -2.00 -0.54
C LEU A 376 -8.73 -1.46 -0.31
N VAL A 377 -8.99 -0.25 -0.80
CA VAL A 377 -10.25 0.49 -0.63
C VAL A 377 -11.46 -0.30 -1.11
N GLN A 378 -11.39 -0.94 -2.30
CA GLN A 378 -12.50 -1.75 -2.81
C GLN A 378 -12.79 -2.96 -1.93
N MET A 379 -11.75 -3.61 -1.42
CA MET A 379 -11.92 -4.76 -0.53
C MET A 379 -12.54 -4.35 0.81
N MET A 380 -12.08 -3.23 1.37
CA MET A 380 -12.67 -2.64 2.59
C MET A 380 -14.12 -2.23 2.34
N ALA A 381 -14.42 -1.51 1.26
CA ALA A 381 -15.77 -1.10 0.88
C ALA A 381 -16.72 -2.30 0.75
N MET A 382 -16.31 -3.34 0.02
CA MET A 382 -17.10 -4.55 -0.16
C MET A 382 -17.43 -5.24 1.17
N ARG A 383 -16.50 -5.28 2.12
CA ARG A 383 -16.75 -5.86 3.46
C ARG A 383 -17.92 -5.20 4.19
N TYR A 384 -18.14 -3.90 3.95
CA TYR A 384 -19.25 -3.12 4.53
C TYR A 384 -20.47 -3.04 3.60
N GLY A 385 -20.48 -3.79 2.50
CA GLY A 385 -21.56 -3.76 1.51
C GLY A 385 -21.68 -2.43 0.77
N SER A 386 -20.57 -1.68 0.63
CA SER A 386 -20.46 -0.54 -0.27
C SER A 386 -19.91 -1.06 -1.61
N VAL A 387 -20.70 -0.91 -2.67
CA VAL A 387 -20.40 -1.48 -3.98
C VAL A 387 -19.36 -0.60 -4.71
N PRO A 388 -18.20 -1.12 -5.11
CA PRO A 388 -17.18 -0.32 -5.79
C PRO A 388 -17.59 0.03 -7.22
N ILE A 389 -17.38 1.29 -7.59
CA ILE A 389 -17.42 1.80 -8.96
C ILE A 389 -15.98 2.18 -9.31
N ALA A 390 -15.30 1.39 -10.08
CA ALA A 390 -13.86 1.50 -10.25
C ALA A 390 -13.43 1.50 -11.72
N ARG A 391 -12.27 2.09 -12.00
CA ARG A 391 -11.66 1.93 -13.32
C ARG A 391 -11.03 0.54 -13.45
N ALA A 392 -11.16 -0.07 -14.61
CA ALA A 392 -10.57 -1.36 -14.92
C ALA A 392 -9.04 -1.21 -15.09
N THR A 393 -8.29 -1.39 -13.99
CA THR A 393 -6.82 -1.31 -13.97
C THR A 393 -6.25 -2.09 -12.79
N GLY A 394 -5.10 -2.73 -12.97
CA GLY A 394 -4.33 -3.41 -11.94
C GLY A 394 -5.18 -4.31 -11.05
N GLY A 395 -4.96 -4.23 -9.73
CA GLY A 395 -5.68 -5.05 -8.76
C GLY A 395 -7.19 -4.80 -8.66
N LEU A 396 -7.71 -3.72 -9.24
CA LEU A 396 -9.17 -3.51 -9.33
C LEU A 396 -9.82 -4.54 -10.27
N ILE A 397 -9.15 -4.94 -11.35
CA ILE A 397 -9.60 -6.04 -12.23
C ILE A 397 -9.54 -7.38 -11.51
N ASP A 398 -8.52 -7.59 -10.67
CA ASP A 398 -8.32 -8.84 -9.95
C ASP A 398 -9.31 -9.04 -8.79
N THR A 399 -9.97 -7.96 -8.34
CA THR A 399 -10.84 -7.96 -7.15
C THR A 399 -12.30 -7.65 -7.45
N ILE A 400 -12.60 -7.05 -8.60
CA ILE A 400 -13.97 -6.67 -8.97
C ILE A 400 -14.42 -7.49 -10.17
N ASP A 401 -15.42 -8.32 -9.96
CA ASP A 401 -16.18 -9.01 -11.01
C ASP A 401 -17.29 -8.06 -11.48
N ASP A 402 -17.17 -7.50 -12.71
CA ASP A 402 -18.09 -6.49 -13.24
C ASP A 402 -19.55 -6.93 -13.17
N LYS A 403 -20.41 -6.10 -12.59
CA LYS A 403 -21.85 -6.32 -12.36
C LYS A 403 -22.20 -7.47 -11.42
N VAL A 404 -21.21 -8.09 -10.77
CA VAL A 404 -21.41 -9.17 -9.79
C VAL A 404 -21.17 -8.67 -8.37
N ASN A 405 -20.01 -8.03 -8.12
CA ASN A 405 -19.63 -7.45 -6.81
C ASN A 405 -19.14 -5.99 -6.93
N GLY A 406 -19.34 -5.35 -8.09
CA GLY A 406 -18.97 -3.98 -8.38
C GLY A 406 -19.17 -3.63 -9.83
N TYR A 407 -18.75 -2.46 -10.23
CA TYR A 407 -18.84 -1.98 -11.60
C TYR A 407 -17.49 -1.47 -12.09
N LEU A 408 -17.07 -1.91 -13.27
CA LEU A 408 -15.84 -1.48 -13.90
C LEU A 408 -16.11 -0.59 -15.10
N PHE A 409 -15.34 0.49 -15.26
CA PHE A 409 -15.31 1.30 -16.47
C PHE A 409 -13.87 1.36 -17.02
N GLU A 410 -13.71 1.41 -18.35
CA GLU A 410 -12.40 1.28 -18.99
C GLU A 410 -11.70 2.63 -19.22
N GLN A 411 -12.42 3.59 -19.81
CA GLN A 411 -11.81 4.85 -20.22
C GLN A 411 -11.60 5.80 -19.03
N PHE A 412 -10.40 6.37 -18.91
CA PHE A 412 -10.10 7.37 -17.87
C PHE A 412 -10.72 8.73 -18.21
N GLU A 413 -12.06 8.76 -18.17
CA GLU A 413 -12.89 9.90 -18.52
C GLU A 413 -14.06 10.04 -17.54
N ALA A 414 -14.42 11.28 -17.19
CA ALA A 414 -15.53 11.58 -16.29
C ALA A 414 -16.87 11.02 -16.84
N ARG A 415 -17.02 10.99 -18.16
CA ARG A 415 -18.20 10.42 -18.82
C ARG A 415 -18.35 8.94 -18.55
N SER A 416 -17.27 8.15 -18.68
CA SER A 416 -17.29 6.70 -18.42
C SER A 416 -17.58 6.39 -16.95
N LEU A 417 -17.01 7.17 -16.01
CA LEU A 417 -17.35 7.10 -14.60
C LEU A 417 -18.86 7.37 -14.38
N LEU A 418 -19.40 8.46 -14.96
CA LEU A 418 -20.82 8.83 -14.82
C LEU A 418 -21.74 7.77 -15.40
N GLU A 419 -21.41 7.20 -16.57
CA GLU A 419 -22.19 6.12 -17.19
C GLU A 419 -22.22 4.87 -16.29
N SER A 420 -21.08 4.49 -15.69
CA SER A 420 -21.00 3.37 -14.75
C SER A 420 -21.83 3.62 -13.48
N ILE A 421 -21.78 4.85 -12.91
CA ILE A 421 -22.61 5.24 -11.77
C ILE A 421 -24.11 5.14 -12.12
N LYS A 422 -24.54 5.59 -13.33
CA LYS A 422 -25.94 5.49 -13.76
C LYS A 422 -26.42 4.05 -13.88
N ILE A 423 -25.59 3.16 -14.43
CA ILE A 423 -25.92 1.72 -14.51
C ILE A 423 -26.09 1.15 -13.09
N ALA A 424 -25.21 1.50 -12.16
CA ALA A 424 -25.33 1.08 -10.77
C ALA A 424 -26.56 1.68 -10.07
N GLU A 425 -26.91 2.96 -10.34
CA GLU A 425 -28.11 3.62 -9.85
C GLU A 425 -29.40 2.92 -10.34
N GLU A 426 -29.45 2.53 -11.62
CA GLU A 426 -30.59 1.75 -12.15
C GLU A 426 -30.75 0.43 -11.40
N LYS A 427 -29.64 -0.28 -11.12
CA LYS A 427 -29.66 -1.52 -10.34
C LYS A 427 -30.04 -1.31 -8.88
N PHE A 428 -29.56 -0.22 -8.27
CA PHE A 428 -29.93 0.17 -6.89
C PHE A 428 -31.44 0.28 -6.70
N ARG A 429 -32.18 0.76 -7.73
CA ARG A 429 -33.64 0.87 -7.71
C ARG A 429 -34.36 -0.48 -7.77
N LEU A 430 -33.66 -1.54 -8.15
CA LEU A 430 -34.18 -2.93 -8.20
C LEU A 430 -33.70 -3.69 -6.95
N ALA A 431 -34.43 -3.54 -5.85
CA ALA A 431 -34.00 -3.95 -4.51
C ALA A 431 -33.42 -5.39 -4.43
N ASN A 432 -34.05 -6.37 -5.10
CA ASN A 432 -33.57 -7.76 -5.07
C ASN A 432 -32.23 -7.94 -5.82
N GLU A 433 -32.06 -7.25 -6.96
CA GLU A 433 -30.83 -7.32 -7.73
C GLU A 433 -29.69 -6.61 -7.02
N TRP A 434 -29.96 -5.48 -6.37
CA TRP A 434 -28.96 -4.78 -5.56
C TRP A 434 -28.54 -5.59 -4.34
N ASP A 435 -29.49 -6.26 -3.66
CA ASP A 435 -29.19 -7.15 -2.54
C ASP A 435 -28.22 -8.29 -2.93
N GLU A 436 -28.35 -8.84 -4.13
CA GLU A 436 -27.42 -9.86 -4.61
C GLU A 436 -25.99 -9.29 -4.78
N ILE A 437 -25.87 -8.10 -5.37
CA ILE A 437 -24.55 -7.45 -5.55
C ILE A 437 -23.92 -7.17 -4.17
N VAL A 438 -24.69 -6.58 -3.23
CA VAL A 438 -24.20 -6.31 -1.88
C VAL A 438 -23.78 -7.61 -1.16
N LYS A 439 -24.55 -8.67 -1.30
CA LYS A 439 -24.20 -9.98 -0.73
C LYS A 439 -22.92 -10.53 -1.32
N ASN A 440 -22.74 -10.45 -2.64
CA ASN A 440 -21.50 -10.87 -3.30
C ASN A 440 -20.30 -10.07 -2.81
N CYS A 441 -20.45 -8.76 -2.55
CA CYS A 441 -19.42 -7.94 -1.91
C CYS A 441 -19.04 -8.49 -0.52
N MET A 442 -20.04 -8.71 0.34
CA MET A 442 -19.81 -9.01 1.76
C MET A 442 -19.33 -10.43 2.04
N VAL A 443 -19.67 -11.43 1.20
CA VAL A 443 -19.27 -12.83 1.41
C VAL A 443 -17.85 -13.13 0.96
N HIS A 444 -17.26 -12.30 0.12
CA HIS A 444 -15.92 -12.56 -0.40
C HIS A 444 -14.86 -12.49 0.70
N ASN A 445 -13.96 -13.47 0.70
CA ASN A 445 -12.87 -13.52 1.68
C ASN A 445 -11.63 -12.75 1.17
N TRP A 446 -11.48 -11.51 1.60
CA TRP A 446 -10.34 -10.65 1.30
C TRP A 446 -9.20 -10.77 2.32
N SER A 447 -9.15 -11.84 3.13
CA SER A 447 -8.07 -12.04 4.11
C SER A 447 -6.72 -12.31 3.43
N TRP A 448 -5.66 -12.15 4.19
CA TRP A 448 -4.30 -12.48 3.79
C TRP A 448 -4.02 -13.98 3.61
N GLU A 449 -4.96 -14.87 3.95
CA GLU A 449 -4.75 -16.32 3.99
C GLU A 449 -4.20 -16.91 2.69
N ASN A 450 -4.79 -16.57 1.54
CA ASN A 450 -4.34 -17.06 0.24
C ASN A 450 -2.96 -16.49 -0.11
N SER A 451 -2.78 -15.18 0.03
CA SER A 451 -1.53 -14.49 -0.28
C SER A 451 -0.37 -14.98 0.57
N ALA A 452 -0.61 -15.19 1.87
CA ALA A 452 0.41 -15.74 2.78
C ALA A 452 0.82 -17.17 2.42
N ARG A 453 -0.12 -18.01 1.93
CA ARG A 453 0.21 -19.34 1.41
C ARG A 453 1.09 -19.27 0.15
N GLU A 454 0.81 -18.34 -0.75
CA GLU A 454 1.63 -18.12 -1.95
C GLU A 454 3.03 -17.62 -1.58
N TYR A 455 3.13 -16.64 -0.68
CA TYR A 455 4.42 -16.16 -0.17
C TYR A 455 5.21 -17.27 0.54
N LYS A 456 4.58 -18.06 1.40
CA LYS A 456 5.24 -19.20 2.07
C LYS A 456 5.79 -20.21 1.06
N ALA A 457 5.01 -20.57 0.05
CA ALA A 457 5.45 -21.47 -1.02
C ALA A 457 6.63 -20.89 -1.82
N LEU A 458 6.59 -19.58 -2.09
CA LEU A 458 7.68 -18.88 -2.77
C LEU A 458 8.96 -18.88 -1.92
N TYR A 459 8.87 -18.54 -0.62
CA TYR A 459 10.01 -18.55 0.30
C TYR A 459 10.66 -19.94 0.37
N THR A 460 9.84 -20.99 0.53
CA THR A 460 10.34 -22.37 0.58
C THR A 460 11.14 -22.71 -0.67
N ARG A 461 10.61 -22.42 -1.85
CA ARG A 461 11.29 -22.66 -3.13
C ARG A 461 12.59 -21.88 -3.29
N MET A 462 12.64 -20.63 -2.78
CA MET A 462 13.84 -19.80 -2.85
C MET A 462 14.95 -20.31 -1.94
N ILE A 463 14.60 -20.73 -0.70
CA ILE A 463 15.55 -21.26 0.28
C ILE A 463 16.12 -22.60 -0.19
N GLU A 464 15.27 -23.51 -0.70
CA GLU A 464 15.71 -24.81 -1.23
C GLU A 464 16.70 -24.67 -2.39
N LYS A 465 16.47 -23.74 -3.32
CA LYS A 465 17.38 -23.49 -4.44
C LYS A 465 18.75 -22.96 -4.03
N ASN A 466 18.84 -22.24 -2.92
CA ASN A 466 20.11 -21.71 -2.41
C ASN A 466 20.89 -22.72 -1.53
N SER A 467 20.24 -23.83 -1.15
CA SER A 467 20.87 -24.89 -0.35
C SER A 467 21.54 -25.97 -1.20
N CYS A 468 21.36 -25.91 -2.53
CA CYS A 468 21.99 -26.79 -3.53
C CYS A 468 23.15 -26.09 -4.25
#